data_4cfcc23da18df9f2635322e144b5b141
#
_entry.id   4cfcc23da18df9f2635322e144b5b141
#
_cell.length_a   1.000
_cell.length_b   1.000
_cell.length_c   1.000
_cell.angle_alpha   90.00
_cell.angle_beta   90.00
_cell.angle_gamma   90.00
#
_symmetry.space_group_name_H-M   'P 1'
#
loop_
_entity.id
_entity.type
_entity.pdbx_description
1 polymer ?
#
loop_
_entity_poly.entity_id
_entity_poly.type
_entity_poly.pdbx_seq_one_letter_code
_entity_poly.pdbx_strand_id
1 'polypeptide(L)'
;MKFIKTLFILTLSLVFITSCQDSEKSNLSLLSNQIPIDTALIFGKGIVSTNNFEFAITFNPEMDELFFTRRKPEEDNEIYTMKLVDGKWSDPELAFFKANKGWDFEPHIDPKGSRLYFGTTRPLNDTIKSSGLHQWYCKKNASGWEKPIPLEKPFVDRSVIMYLTSSENGNLYFTTGEKGDKPEDWVIYNSIKEKGQYRSIKRMGNEINFSGKYIAHPYISPDESYIIYDGEGTSGYGDNDLYISFNKNGTWTEALNLGPEVNTDQTEMCPSVSPDGKYLFFHRGGEDNGDIYWIDFRLIKEHIENINSN
;
A
#
# COMPACT_ATOMS: atom_id res chain seq x y z
N MET A 1 -12.36 82.90 23.70
CA MET A 1 -11.62 81.74 23.14
C MET A 1 -12.14 80.50 23.82
N LYS A 2 -13.03 79.76 23.15
CA LYS A 2 -13.57 78.49 23.67
C LYS A 2 -12.83 77.32 22.98
N PHE A 3 -12.10 76.55 23.73
CA PHE A 3 -11.49 75.31 23.23
C PHE A 3 -12.52 74.18 23.24
N ILE A 4 -12.86 73.67 22.07
CA ILE A 4 -13.66 72.45 21.89
C ILE A 4 -12.68 71.26 21.94
N LYS A 5 -12.83 70.42 22.97
CA LYS A 5 -12.13 69.12 23.01
C LYS A 5 -12.96 68.08 22.26
N THR A 6 -12.47 67.67 21.13
CA THR A 6 -13.07 66.55 20.35
C THR A 6 -12.57 65.25 20.95
N LEU A 7 -13.48 64.46 21.48
CA LEU A 7 -13.23 63.11 22.02
C LEU A 7 -13.31 62.09 20.87
N PHE A 8 -12.16 61.49 20.48
CA PHE A 8 -12.14 60.37 19.54
C PHE A 8 -12.44 59.07 20.29
N ILE A 9 -13.62 58.49 20.05
CA ILE A 9 -13.96 57.16 20.53
C ILE A 9 -13.45 56.17 19.48
N LEU A 10 -12.40 55.43 19.83
CA LEU A 10 -11.86 54.35 19.05
C LEU A 10 -12.67 53.06 19.36
N THR A 11 -13.60 52.69 18.48
CA THR A 11 -14.34 51.43 18.57
C THR A 11 -13.44 50.31 18.04
N LEU A 12 -12.91 49.49 18.98
CA LEU A 12 -12.16 48.30 18.65
C LEU A 12 -13.15 47.19 18.27
N SER A 13 -13.34 46.95 16.97
CA SER A 13 -14.12 45.82 16.48
C SER A 13 -13.31 44.53 16.64
N LEU A 14 -13.67 43.73 17.64
CA LEU A 14 -13.17 42.39 17.81
C LEU A 14 -13.78 41.49 16.72
N VAL A 15 -13.04 41.25 15.66
CA VAL A 15 -13.41 40.23 14.67
C VAL A 15 -13.07 38.86 15.29
N PHE A 16 -14.07 38.16 15.79
CA PHE A 16 -13.97 36.75 16.10
C PHE A 16 -13.88 35.99 14.78
N ILE A 17 -12.66 35.62 14.39
CA ILE A 17 -12.44 34.58 13.37
C ILE A 17 -12.76 33.26 14.07
N THR A 18 -14.01 32.81 13.99
CA THR A 18 -14.34 31.42 14.25
C THR A 18 -13.76 30.64 13.08
N SER A 19 -12.57 30.08 13.27
CA SER A 19 -12.06 29.01 12.42
C SER A 19 -12.99 27.82 12.63
N CYS A 20 -14.02 27.68 11.78
CA CYS A 20 -14.64 26.41 11.52
C CYS A 20 -13.55 25.55 10.88
N GLN A 21 -12.87 24.73 11.66
CA GLN A 21 -12.26 23.52 11.18
C GLN A 21 -13.40 22.56 10.84
N ASP A 22 -14.01 22.75 9.65
CA ASP A 22 -14.67 21.64 9.00
C ASP A 22 -13.56 20.63 8.69
N SER A 23 -13.44 19.63 9.54
CA SER A 23 -12.69 18.42 9.19
C SER A 23 -13.42 17.84 7.98
N GLU A 24 -12.92 18.11 6.76
CA GLU A 24 -13.35 17.37 5.57
C GLU A 24 -13.29 15.89 5.97
N LYS A 25 -14.46 15.27 6.06
CA LYS A 25 -14.55 13.83 6.28
C LYS A 25 -13.82 13.18 5.12
N SER A 26 -12.70 12.54 5.38
CA SER A 26 -11.99 11.82 4.33
C SER A 26 -12.94 10.77 3.73
N ASN A 27 -12.85 10.51 2.44
CA ASN A 27 -13.64 9.48 1.76
C ASN A 27 -13.58 8.13 2.50
N LEU A 28 -12.45 7.84 3.16
CA LEU A 28 -12.24 6.63 3.94
C LEU A 28 -13.14 6.54 5.18
N SER A 29 -13.50 7.68 5.79
CA SER A 29 -14.40 7.71 6.95
C SER A 29 -15.83 7.26 6.61
N LEU A 30 -16.17 7.16 5.32
CA LEU A 30 -17.45 6.63 4.86
C LEU A 30 -17.48 5.09 4.89
N LEU A 31 -16.32 4.43 4.96
CA LEU A 31 -16.22 2.97 5.09
C LEU A 31 -15.98 2.51 6.53
N SER A 32 -15.65 3.41 7.43
CA SER A 32 -15.35 3.06 8.82
C SER A 32 -15.99 4.05 9.78
N ASN A 33 -16.67 3.53 10.80
CA ASN A 33 -17.34 4.35 11.82
C ASN A 33 -16.38 5.11 12.75
N GLN A 34 -15.13 4.70 12.78
CA GLN A 34 -14.05 5.28 13.59
C GLN A 34 -12.84 5.52 12.70
N ILE A 35 -12.12 6.60 12.96
CA ILE A 35 -10.82 6.89 12.34
C ILE A 35 -9.75 6.50 13.36
N PRO A 36 -8.76 5.68 12.97
CA PRO A 36 -7.69 5.29 13.87
C PRO A 36 -6.77 6.48 14.16
N ILE A 37 -6.20 6.49 15.36
CA ILE A 37 -5.17 7.44 15.78
C ILE A 37 -3.90 6.65 16.12
N ASP A 38 -3.80 6.16 17.33
CA ASP A 38 -2.64 5.46 17.90
C ASP A 38 -2.80 3.93 17.98
N THR A 39 -3.94 3.43 17.57
CA THR A 39 -4.27 1.99 17.61
C THR A 39 -4.85 1.58 16.28
N ALA A 40 -4.35 0.48 15.72
CA ALA A 40 -4.86 -0.06 14.47
C ALA A 40 -6.31 -0.57 14.63
N LEU A 41 -7.17 -0.20 13.69
CA LEU A 41 -8.56 -0.62 13.63
C LEU A 41 -8.81 -1.46 12.37
N ILE A 42 -9.84 -2.31 12.39
CA ILE A 42 -10.29 -3.01 11.19
C ILE A 42 -10.88 -2.00 10.20
N PHE A 43 -10.40 -2.01 8.95
CA PHE A 43 -10.90 -1.14 7.90
C PHE A 43 -12.15 -1.71 7.24
N GLY A 44 -13.19 -0.88 7.10
CA GLY A 44 -14.41 -1.24 6.38
C GLY A 44 -15.10 -2.52 6.89
N LYS A 45 -15.19 -2.69 8.21
CA LYS A 45 -15.73 -3.89 8.85
C LYS A 45 -17.11 -4.29 8.30
N GLY A 46 -17.23 -5.53 7.83
CA GLY A 46 -18.45 -6.09 7.23
C GLY A 46 -18.61 -5.75 5.74
N ILE A 47 -17.72 -4.94 5.16
CA ILE A 47 -17.74 -4.54 3.75
C ILE A 47 -16.42 -4.93 3.09
N VAL A 48 -15.31 -4.29 3.45
CA VAL A 48 -13.96 -4.61 2.98
C VAL A 48 -13.38 -5.77 3.77
N SER A 49 -13.44 -5.71 5.09
CA SER A 49 -13.00 -6.76 6.01
C SER A 49 -14.21 -7.54 6.49
N THR A 50 -14.21 -8.86 6.24
CA THR A 50 -15.35 -9.78 6.48
C THR A 50 -14.88 -11.02 7.25
N ASN A 51 -15.59 -12.13 7.15
CA ASN A 51 -15.16 -13.41 7.71
C ASN A 51 -14.27 -14.22 6.73
N ASN A 52 -13.67 -13.56 5.75
CA ASN A 52 -12.77 -14.15 4.77
C ASN A 52 -11.32 -13.74 5.06
N PHE A 53 -10.44 -13.97 4.10
CA PHE A 53 -9.06 -13.54 4.17
C PHE A 53 -8.89 -12.33 3.23
N GLU A 54 -8.76 -11.13 3.79
CA GLU A 54 -8.59 -9.89 3.01
C GLU A 54 -7.21 -9.29 3.23
N PHE A 55 -6.57 -8.86 2.13
CA PHE A 55 -5.23 -8.27 2.15
C PHE A 55 -4.96 -7.37 0.94
N ALA A 56 -3.84 -6.66 0.94
CA ALA A 56 -3.32 -5.88 -0.19
C ALA A 56 -4.33 -4.88 -0.76
N ILE A 57 -4.63 -3.83 -0.02
CA ILE A 57 -5.51 -2.75 -0.48
C ILE A 57 -4.70 -1.63 -1.14
N THR A 58 -5.26 -1.03 -2.20
CA THR A 58 -4.71 0.13 -2.89
C THR A 58 -5.82 1.11 -3.28
N PHE A 59 -5.47 2.39 -3.40
CA PHE A 59 -6.39 3.47 -3.76
C PHE A 59 -5.85 4.23 -4.98
N ASN A 60 -6.73 4.79 -5.79
CA ASN A 60 -6.34 5.79 -6.77
C ASN A 60 -5.97 7.12 -6.06
N PRO A 61 -5.21 8.03 -6.73
CA PRO A 61 -4.80 9.30 -6.11
C PRO A 61 -5.94 10.16 -5.56
N GLU A 62 -7.10 10.11 -6.18
CA GLU A 62 -8.31 10.83 -5.78
C GLU A 62 -9.01 10.19 -4.56
N MET A 63 -8.60 8.96 -4.19
CA MET A 63 -9.19 8.18 -3.09
C MET A 63 -10.70 7.96 -3.24
N ASP A 64 -11.15 7.78 -4.48
CA ASP A 64 -12.55 7.51 -4.86
C ASP A 64 -12.72 6.16 -5.58
N GLU A 65 -11.63 5.42 -5.81
CA GLU A 65 -11.59 4.06 -6.32
C GLU A 65 -10.55 3.26 -5.53
N LEU A 66 -10.93 2.06 -5.10
CA LEU A 66 -10.03 1.15 -4.39
C LEU A 66 -10.10 -0.26 -4.97
N PHE A 67 -9.02 -1.01 -4.76
CA PHE A 67 -8.94 -2.43 -5.05
C PHE A 67 -8.32 -3.15 -3.85
N PHE A 68 -8.75 -4.37 -3.61
CA PHE A 68 -8.20 -5.23 -2.57
C PHE A 68 -8.34 -6.70 -2.94
N THR A 69 -7.54 -7.55 -2.32
CA THR A 69 -7.64 -9.00 -2.51
C THR A 69 -8.52 -9.60 -1.42
N ARG A 70 -9.38 -10.53 -1.83
CA ARG A 70 -10.17 -11.38 -0.94
C ARG A 70 -10.06 -12.84 -1.37
N ARG A 71 -9.86 -13.71 -0.41
CA ARG A 71 -9.96 -15.16 -0.57
C ARG A 71 -11.07 -15.69 0.35
N LYS A 72 -12.08 -16.28 -0.24
CA LYS A 72 -13.12 -16.98 0.50
C LYS A 72 -12.63 -18.40 0.83
N PRO A 73 -13.21 -19.04 1.86
CA PRO A 73 -12.86 -20.43 2.18
C PRO A 73 -12.99 -21.34 0.96
N GLU A 74 -11.96 -22.14 0.70
CA GLU A 74 -11.88 -23.08 -0.43
C GLU A 74 -11.94 -22.44 -1.84
N GLU A 75 -11.83 -21.10 -1.94
CA GLU A 75 -11.78 -20.39 -3.21
C GLU A 75 -10.35 -19.83 -3.46
N ASP A 76 -10.10 -19.43 -4.71
CA ASP A 76 -8.89 -18.75 -5.14
C ASP A 76 -8.89 -17.29 -4.69
N ASN A 77 -7.70 -16.67 -4.67
CA ASN A 77 -7.58 -15.24 -4.49
C ASN A 77 -8.27 -14.50 -5.64
N GLU A 78 -9.07 -13.49 -5.32
CA GLU A 78 -9.75 -12.62 -6.27
C GLU A 78 -9.58 -11.16 -5.89
N ILE A 79 -9.43 -10.29 -6.88
CA ILE A 79 -9.40 -8.85 -6.65
C ILE A 79 -10.82 -8.29 -6.74
N TYR A 80 -11.18 -7.53 -5.71
CA TYR A 80 -12.41 -6.75 -5.61
C TYR A 80 -12.13 -5.26 -5.79
N THR A 81 -13.11 -4.53 -6.26
CA THR A 81 -13.07 -3.08 -6.43
C THR A 81 -14.30 -2.42 -5.85
N MET A 82 -14.14 -1.18 -5.41
CA MET A 82 -15.22 -0.31 -4.96
C MET A 82 -14.99 1.10 -5.50
N LYS A 83 -16.07 1.83 -5.76
CA LYS A 83 -16.04 3.22 -6.24
C LYS A 83 -16.91 4.11 -5.37
N LEU A 84 -16.44 5.32 -5.14
CA LEU A 84 -17.20 6.38 -4.49
C LEU A 84 -18.02 7.13 -5.55
N VAL A 85 -19.33 7.00 -5.49
CA VAL A 85 -20.27 7.68 -6.41
C VAL A 85 -21.28 8.45 -5.58
N ASP A 86 -21.46 9.73 -5.86
CA ASP A 86 -22.40 10.60 -5.15
C ASP A 86 -22.24 10.55 -3.61
N GLY A 87 -20.99 10.52 -3.14
CA GLY A 87 -20.65 10.49 -1.71
C GLY A 87 -20.92 9.15 -1.01
N LYS A 88 -21.09 8.06 -1.75
CA LYS A 88 -21.28 6.70 -1.21
C LYS A 88 -20.38 5.72 -1.92
N TRP A 89 -19.76 4.83 -1.15
CA TRP A 89 -19.04 3.70 -1.69
C TRP A 89 -20.02 2.64 -2.22
N SER A 90 -19.72 2.08 -3.40
CA SER A 90 -20.42 0.92 -3.93
C SER A 90 -20.18 -0.30 -3.04
N ASP A 91 -21.01 -1.34 -3.20
CA ASP A 91 -20.66 -2.67 -2.69
C ASP A 91 -19.40 -3.20 -3.40
N PRO A 92 -18.61 -4.08 -2.75
CA PRO A 92 -17.47 -4.71 -3.38
C PRO A 92 -17.90 -5.58 -4.58
N GLU A 93 -17.31 -5.33 -5.74
CA GLU A 93 -17.51 -6.10 -6.97
C GLU A 93 -16.21 -6.75 -7.41
N LEU A 94 -16.28 -7.90 -8.09
CA LEU A 94 -15.10 -8.49 -8.73
C LEU A 94 -14.51 -7.52 -9.74
N ALA A 95 -13.18 -7.39 -9.74
CA ALA A 95 -12.49 -6.53 -10.69
C ALA A 95 -12.83 -6.93 -12.13
N PHE A 96 -13.02 -5.93 -13.01
CA PHE A 96 -13.44 -6.10 -14.41
C PHE A 96 -12.51 -7.02 -15.23
N PHE A 97 -11.29 -7.22 -14.76
CA PHE A 97 -10.27 -8.05 -15.41
C PHE A 97 -10.14 -9.46 -14.84
N LYS A 98 -11.07 -9.88 -13.95
CA LYS A 98 -11.01 -11.22 -13.35
C LYS A 98 -10.68 -12.28 -14.40
N ALA A 99 -9.69 -13.12 -14.09
CA ALA A 99 -9.32 -14.23 -14.95
C ALA A 99 -10.39 -15.33 -14.97
N ASN A 100 -10.58 -15.95 -16.13
CA ASN A 100 -11.41 -17.15 -16.23
C ASN A 100 -10.72 -18.38 -15.61
N LYS A 101 -9.40 -18.34 -15.47
CA LYS A 101 -8.54 -19.37 -14.86
C LYS A 101 -7.37 -18.71 -14.19
N GLY A 102 -7.03 -19.21 -13.00
CA GLY A 102 -5.93 -18.69 -12.17
C GLY A 102 -6.41 -17.65 -11.17
N TRP A 103 -5.50 -17.26 -10.31
CA TRP A 103 -5.69 -16.31 -9.23
C TRP A 103 -5.30 -14.92 -9.68
N ASP A 104 -5.97 -13.91 -9.13
CA ASP A 104 -5.58 -12.50 -9.24
C ASP A 104 -5.48 -11.93 -7.82
N PHE A 105 -4.39 -11.26 -7.50
CA PHE A 105 -4.12 -10.79 -6.12
C PHE A 105 -3.14 -9.62 -6.10
N GLU A 106 -3.03 -8.97 -4.95
CA GLU A 106 -2.07 -7.91 -4.66
C GLU A 106 -2.12 -6.74 -5.65
N PRO A 107 -3.29 -6.06 -5.75
CA PRO A 107 -3.41 -4.92 -6.64
C PRO A 107 -2.59 -3.72 -6.12
N HIS A 108 -1.98 -2.96 -7.05
CA HIS A 108 -1.30 -1.72 -6.78
C HIS A 108 -1.59 -0.69 -7.87
N ILE A 109 -2.20 0.45 -7.51
CA ILE A 109 -2.32 1.61 -8.40
C ILE A 109 -1.06 2.45 -8.26
N ASP A 110 -0.43 2.81 -9.39
CA ASP A 110 0.75 3.67 -9.37
C ASP A 110 0.42 5.08 -8.82
N PRO A 111 1.39 5.82 -8.25
CA PRO A 111 1.13 7.13 -7.65
C PRO A 111 0.50 8.18 -8.60
N LYS A 112 0.55 7.94 -9.91
CA LYS A 112 -0.07 8.79 -10.94
C LYS A 112 -1.48 8.37 -11.32
N GLY A 113 -1.97 7.25 -10.77
CA GLY A 113 -3.27 6.69 -11.14
C GLY A 113 -3.35 6.18 -12.58
N SER A 114 -2.19 5.96 -13.23
CA SER A 114 -2.11 5.64 -14.65
C SER A 114 -2.01 4.14 -14.95
N ARG A 115 -1.62 3.34 -13.95
CA ARG A 115 -1.49 1.89 -14.02
C ARG A 115 -2.01 1.22 -12.76
N LEU A 116 -2.69 0.11 -12.97
CA LEU A 116 -3.07 -0.84 -11.94
C LEU A 116 -2.29 -2.12 -12.18
N TYR A 117 -1.31 -2.41 -11.34
CA TYR A 117 -0.54 -3.65 -11.34
C TYR A 117 -1.23 -4.70 -10.47
N PHE A 118 -1.02 -5.97 -10.77
CA PHE A 118 -1.50 -7.06 -9.92
C PHE A 118 -0.75 -8.37 -10.20
N GLY A 119 -0.65 -9.21 -9.19
CA GLY A 119 -0.14 -10.56 -9.29
C GLY A 119 -1.18 -11.50 -9.89
N THR A 120 -0.73 -12.48 -10.68
CA THR A 120 -1.65 -13.47 -11.27
C THR A 120 -0.94 -14.77 -11.62
N THR A 121 -1.69 -15.85 -11.57
CA THR A 121 -1.26 -17.19 -12.05
C THR A 121 -1.80 -17.51 -13.44
N ARG A 122 -2.48 -16.58 -14.11
CA ARG A 122 -2.98 -16.79 -15.48
C ARG A 122 -1.86 -17.06 -16.48
N PRO A 123 -2.11 -17.84 -17.54
CA PRO A 123 -1.11 -18.07 -18.58
C PRO A 123 -0.65 -16.78 -19.22
N LEU A 124 0.65 -16.63 -19.45
CA LEU A 124 1.22 -15.46 -20.14
C LEU A 124 0.71 -15.31 -21.60
N ASN A 125 0.41 -16.44 -22.24
CA ASN A 125 -0.23 -16.51 -23.56
C ASN A 125 -0.77 -17.93 -23.81
N ASP A 126 -1.43 -18.15 -24.95
CA ASP A 126 -2.07 -19.42 -25.30
C ASP A 126 -1.09 -20.61 -25.41
N THR A 127 0.19 -20.35 -25.63
CA THR A 127 1.22 -21.38 -25.82
C THR A 127 2.02 -21.67 -24.56
N ILE A 128 2.18 -20.67 -23.68
CA ILE A 128 2.91 -20.81 -22.42
C ILE A 128 1.88 -21.06 -21.32
N LYS A 129 1.67 -22.33 -21.00
CA LYS A 129 0.96 -22.73 -19.79
C LYS A 129 1.85 -22.36 -18.59
N SER A 130 1.71 -21.14 -18.12
CA SER A 130 2.48 -20.67 -16.99
C SER A 130 2.11 -21.46 -15.73
N SER A 131 3.13 -21.80 -14.96
CA SER A 131 3.02 -22.30 -13.58
C SER A 131 3.65 -21.30 -12.60
N GLY A 132 3.82 -20.06 -12.97
CA GLY A 132 4.46 -19.04 -12.13
C GLY A 132 3.48 -17.99 -11.61
N LEU A 133 3.96 -17.15 -10.70
CA LEU A 133 3.30 -15.93 -10.26
C LEU A 133 3.89 -14.75 -11.05
N HIS A 134 3.10 -14.17 -11.93
CA HIS A 134 3.56 -13.09 -12.80
C HIS A 134 2.82 -11.79 -12.50
N GLN A 135 3.45 -10.68 -12.86
CA GLN A 135 2.83 -9.37 -12.74
C GLN A 135 2.22 -8.93 -14.07
N TRP A 136 0.97 -8.51 -14.00
CA TRP A 136 0.24 -7.90 -15.10
C TRP A 136 -0.17 -6.48 -14.73
N TYR A 137 -0.56 -5.68 -15.69
CA TYR A 137 -1.07 -4.34 -15.42
C TYR A 137 -2.13 -3.90 -16.44
N CYS A 138 -3.05 -3.05 -15.96
CA CYS A 138 -3.99 -2.30 -16.77
C CYS A 138 -3.48 -0.87 -16.91
N LYS A 139 -3.62 -0.25 -18.08
CA LYS A 139 -3.44 1.19 -18.25
C LYS A 139 -4.76 1.90 -18.03
N LYS A 140 -4.73 3.15 -17.53
CA LYS A 140 -5.90 4.01 -17.44
C LYS A 140 -5.89 5.01 -18.60
N ASN A 141 -7.01 5.19 -19.26
CA ASN A 141 -7.25 6.23 -20.27
C ASN A 141 -8.52 7.00 -19.95
N ALA A 142 -8.95 7.91 -20.83
CA ALA A 142 -10.15 8.72 -20.61
C ALA A 142 -11.46 7.89 -20.50
N SER A 143 -11.47 6.64 -20.99
CA SER A 143 -12.61 5.74 -20.92
C SER A 143 -12.57 4.80 -19.72
N GLY A 144 -11.51 4.86 -18.88
CA GLY A 144 -11.30 3.99 -17.73
C GLY A 144 -10.10 3.05 -17.92
N TRP A 145 -10.12 1.92 -17.21
CA TRP A 145 -9.07 0.92 -17.26
C TRP A 145 -9.12 0.08 -18.53
N GLU A 146 -7.97 -0.09 -19.18
CA GLU A 146 -7.80 -0.98 -20.35
C GLU A 146 -7.70 -2.45 -19.92
N LYS A 147 -7.75 -3.36 -20.91
CA LYS A 147 -7.52 -4.79 -20.66
C LYS A 147 -6.11 -5.02 -20.13
N PRO A 148 -5.93 -6.00 -19.21
CA PRO A 148 -4.64 -6.31 -18.64
C PRO A 148 -3.68 -6.90 -19.68
N ILE A 149 -2.42 -6.52 -19.53
CA ILE A 149 -1.29 -7.06 -20.30
C ILE A 149 -0.16 -7.47 -19.34
N PRO A 150 0.61 -8.53 -19.65
CA PRO A 150 1.72 -8.94 -18.80
C PRO A 150 2.86 -7.91 -18.80
N LEU A 151 3.57 -7.80 -17.68
CA LEU A 151 4.89 -7.17 -17.71
C LEU A 151 5.82 -8.00 -18.62
N GLU A 152 6.59 -7.29 -19.43
CA GLU A 152 7.55 -7.89 -20.36
C GLU A 152 8.90 -8.21 -19.67
N LYS A 153 9.93 -8.52 -20.46
CA LYS A 153 11.30 -8.66 -19.95
C LYS A 153 11.77 -7.39 -19.27
N PRO A 154 12.51 -7.52 -18.15
CA PRO A 154 13.09 -8.74 -17.59
C PRO A 154 12.18 -9.54 -16.65
N PHE A 155 10.94 -9.11 -16.41
CA PHE A 155 10.05 -9.67 -15.37
C PHE A 155 9.57 -11.08 -15.70
N VAL A 156 9.20 -11.36 -16.95
CA VAL A 156 8.73 -12.69 -17.40
C VAL A 156 9.80 -13.78 -17.32
N ASP A 157 11.07 -13.40 -17.15
CA ASP A 157 12.17 -14.33 -16.97
C ASP A 157 12.26 -14.88 -15.52
N ARG A 158 11.49 -14.29 -14.58
CA ARG A 158 11.34 -14.75 -13.20
C ARG A 158 10.13 -15.70 -13.10
N SER A 159 10.27 -16.77 -12.35
CA SER A 159 9.17 -17.71 -12.08
C SER A 159 8.15 -17.15 -11.11
N VAL A 160 8.56 -16.21 -10.26
CA VAL A 160 7.74 -15.59 -9.24
C VAL A 160 8.07 -14.11 -9.16
N ILE A 161 7.05 -13.25 -9.18
CA ILE A 161 7.09 -11.86 -8.75
C ILE A 161 5.81 -11.58 -7.98
N MET A 162 5.95 -11.23 -6.71
CA MET A 162 4.85 -10.94 -5.79
C MET A 162 4.90 -9.50 -5.31
N TYR A 163 3.74 -8.95 -4.96
CA TYR A 163 3.57 -7.66 -4.32
C TYR A 163 4.40 -6.54 -4.96
N LEU A 164 4.08 -6.24 -6.19
CA LEU A 164 4.78 -5.20 -6.92
C LEU A 164 4.18 -3.83 -6.56
N THR A 165 5.02 -2.90 -6.11
CA THR A 165 4.68 -1.50 -5.94
C THR A 165 5.59 -0.60 -6.77
N SER A 166 5.20 0.65 -6.98
CA SER A 166 5.92 1.58 -7.86
C SER A 166 6.07 2.96 -7.25
N SER A 167 7.20 3.59 -7.50
CA SER A 167 7.42 5.00 -7.21
C SER A 167 6.82 5.93 -8.28
N GLU A 168 6.76 7.22 -8.01
CA GLU A 168 6.33 8.24 -8.97
C GLU A 168 7.21 8.29 -10.22
N ASN A 169 8.51 7.97 -10.09
CA ASN A 169 9.46 7.84 -11.19
C ASN A 169 9.20 6.58 -12.03
N GLY A 170 8.34 5.67 -11.53
CA GLY A 170 8.00 4.40 -12.15
C GLY A 170 9.04 3.31 -11.90
N ASN A 171 9.92 3.46 -10.90
CA ASN A 171 10.74 2.37 -10.42
C ASN A 171 9.85 1.34 -9.72
N LEU A 172 10.16 0.06 -9.89
CA LEU A 172 9.35 -1.04 -9.37
C LEU A 172 10.10 -1.76 -8.25
N TYR A 173 9.36 -2.09 -7.18
CA TYR A 173 9.85 -2.82 -6.01
C TYR A 173 8.92 -4.02 -5.78
N PHE A 174 9.46 -5.19 -5.55
CA PHE A 174 8.69 -6.42 -5.49
C PHE A 174 9.46 -7.54 -4.79
N THR A 175 8.76 -8.58 -4.41
CA THR A 175 9.33 -9.81 -3.87
C THR A 175 9.58 -10.81 -4.98
N THR A 176 10.77 -11.38 -5.02
CA THR A 176 11.14 -12.48 -5.94
C THR A 176 12.34 -13.27 -5.40
N GLY A 177 12.66 -14.37 -6.03
CA GLY A 177 13.87 -15.15 -5.81
C GLY A 177 14.65 -15.42 -7.09
N GLU A 178 15.78 -16.05 -6.96
CA GLU A 178 16.56 -16.59 -8.07
C GLU A 178 15.99 -17.94 -8.49
N LYS A 179 16.45 -18.44 -9.65
CA LYS A 179 15.99 -19.73 -10.15
C LYS A 179 16.44 -20.87 -9.23
N GLY A 180 15.48 -21.54 -8.62
CA GLY A 180 15.71 -22.68 -7.72
C GLY A 180 15.58 -22.32 -6.25
N ASP A 181 15.41 -21.03 -5.92
CA ASP A 181 15.08 -20.60 -4.57
C ASP A 181 13.73 -21.15 -4.14
N LYS A 182 13.60 -21.40 -2.84
CA LYS A 182 12.34 -21.74 -2.21
C LYS A 182 11.64 -20.48 -1.72
N PRO A 183 10.33 -20.54 -1.39
CA PRO A 183 9.60 -19.38 -0.88
C PRO A 183 10.27 -18.67 0.30
N GLU A 184 10.87 -19.44 1.22
CA GLU A 184 11.59 -18.92 2.38
C GLU A 184 12.89 -18.15 2.05
N ASP A 185 13.39 -18.28 0.81
CA ASP A 185 14.58 -17.58 0.32
C ASP A 185 14.24 -16.30 -0.47
N TRP A 186 12.93 -16.06 -0.74
CA TRP A 186 12.51 -14.88 -1.48
C TRP A 186 12.72 -13.62 -0.66
N VAL A 187 13.14 -12.55 -1.35
CA VAL A 187 13.46 -11.26 -0.75
C VAL A 187 13.08 -10.12 -1.69
N ILE A 188 13.32 -8.90 -1.27
CA ILE A 188 12.96 -7.70 -2.02
C ILE A 188 14.02 -7.36 -3.07
N TYR A 189 13.51 -7.12 -4.28
CA TYR A 189 14.24 -6.67 -5.46
C TYR A 189 13.63 -5.38 -5.98
N ASN A 190 14.38 -4.67 -6.81
CA ASN A 190 13.89 -3.54 -7.56
C ASN A 190 14.24 -3.61 -9.05
N SER A 191 13.56 -2.82 -9.84
CA SER A 191 13.90 -2.54 -11.24
C SER A 191 13.74 -1.06 -11.52
N ILE A 192 14.86 -0.40 -11.80
CA ILE A 192 14.90 1.04 -12.04
C ILE A 192 14.55 1.30 -13.50
N LYS A 193 13.67 2.27 -13.71
CA LYS A 193 13.20 2.67 -15.04
C LYS A 193 14.17 3.66 -15.66
N GLU A 194 14.93 3.23 -16.65
CA GLU A 194 15.87 4.06 -17.40
C GLU A 194 15.37 4.35 -18.80
N LYS A 195 15.21 5.63 -19.16
CA LYS A 195 14.72 6.06 -20.49
C LYS A 195 13.43 5.34 -20.91
N GLY A 196 12.52 5.14 -19.95
CA GLY A 196 11.23 4.50 -20.18
C GLY A 196 11.23 2.97 -20.19
N GLN A 197 12.36 2.30 -19.98
CA GLN A 197 12.52 0.85 -20.05
C GLN A 197 13.08 0.27 -18.75
N TYR A 198 12.73 -0.97 -18.45
CA TYR A 198 13.33 -1.79 -17.40
C TYR A 198 14.34 -2.74 -18.03
N ARG A 199 15.61 -2.69 -17.59
CA ARG A 199 16.70 -3.49 -18.18
C ARG A 199 17.18 -4.61 -17.29
N SER A 200 17.01 -4.47 -15.99
CA SER A 200 17.52 -5.42 -15.01
C SER A 200 16.67 -5.44 -13.76
N ILE A 201 16.71 -6.57 -13.08
CA ILE A 201 16.16 -6.78 -11.74
C ILE A 201 17.36 -6.91 -10.81
N LYS A 202 17.37 -6.14 -9.71
CA LYS A 202 18.48 -6.12 -8.73
C LYS A 202 17.96 -6.42 -7.34
N ARG A 203 18.62 -7.34 -6.64
CA ARG A 203 18.39 -7.59 -5.21
C ARG A 203 18.74 -6.31 -4.43
N MET A 204 17.88 -5.91 -3.50
CA MET A 204 18.20 -4.82 -2.58
C MET A 204 19.25 -5.26 -1.55
N GLY A 205 19.90 -4.29 -0.93
CA GLY A 205 20.96 -4.53 0.04
C GLY A 205 20.48 -5.20 1.33
N ASN A 206 21.43 -5.55 2.19
CA ASN A 206 21.13 -6.26 3.44
C ASN A 206 20.46 -5.35 4.49
N GLU A 207 20.52 -4.06 4.34
CA GLU A 207 19.79 -3.08 5.15
C GLU A 207 18.27 -3.23 5.01
N ILE A 208 17.81 -3.71 3.84
CA ILE A 208 16.41 -4.08 3.57
C ILE A 208 16.22 -5.60 3.77
N ASN A 209 17.04 -6.39 3.06
CA ASN A 209 17.01 -7.84 3.11
C ASN A 209 17.91 -8.35 4.24
N PHE A 210 17.57 -7.97 5.48
CA PHE A 210 18.34 -8.38 6.66
C PHE A 210 18.30 -9.90 6.84
N SER A 211 19.16 -10.43 7.71
CA SER A 211 19.22 -11.87 7.99
C SER A 211 17.97 -12.33 8.76
N GLY A 212 16.90 -12.50 8.05
CA GLY A 212 15.67 -13.14 8.45
C GLY A 212 15.42 -14.34 7.54
N LYS A 213 14.31 -15.01 7.71
CA LYS A 213 13.96 -16.11 6.82
C LYS A 213 13.19 -15.58 5.61
N TYR A 214 12.13 -14.89 5.82
CA TYR A 214 11.22 -14.40 4.79
C TYR A 214 11.14 -12.87 4.86
N ILE A 215 11.34 -12.19 3.74
CA ILE A 215 11.23 -10.72 3.60
C ILE A 215 10.42 -10.43 2.35
N ALA A 216 9.24 -9.80 2.51
CA ALA A 216 8.31 -9.70 1.40
C ALA A 216 7.47 -8.41 1.38
N HIS A 217 6.59 -8.33 0.41
CA HIS A 217 5.52 -7.35 0.21
C HIS A 217 5.97 -5.89 0.38
N PRO A 218 6.96 -5.40 -0.42
CA PRO A 218 7.46 -4.04 -0.30
C PRO A 218 6.45 -2.98 -0.77
N TYR A 219 6.13 -2.02 0.07
CA TYR A 219 5.50 -0.77 -0.32
C TYR A 219 6.56 0.32 -0.42
N ILE A 220 6.81 0.86 -1.59
CA ILE A 220 7.69 2.02 -1.80
C ILE A 220 6.88 3.32 -1.77
N SER A 221 7.37 4.33 -1.02
CA SER A 221 6.78 5.67 -1.07
C SER A 221 6.90 6.29 -2.46
N PRO A 222 5.95 7.16 -2.88
CA PRO A 222 5.99 7.78 -4.20
C PRO A 222 7.31 8.47 -4.54
N ASP A 223 7.93 9.13 -3.57
CA ASP A 223 9.21 9.86 -3.67
C ASP A 223 10.45 9.00 -3.36
N GLU A 224 10.27 7.71 -3.08
CA GLU A 224 11.33 6.78 -2.67
C GLU A 224 12.05 7.16 -1.37
N SER A 225 11.42 7.96 -0.51
CA SER A 225 12.02 8.37 0.77
C SER A 225 11.99 7.28 1.84
N TYR A 226 11.07 6.32 1.72
CA TYR A 226 10.98 5.15 2.60
C TYR A 226 10.37 3.94 1.88
N ILE A 227 10.63 2.76 2.44
CA ILE A 227 10.03 1.49 2.05
C ILE A 227 9.51 0.78 3.30
N ILE A 228 8.28 0.23 3.23
CA ILE A 228 7.68 -0.59 4.29
C ILE A 228 7.50 -2.00 3.72
N TYR A 229 7.75 -3.02 4.53
CA TYR A 229 7.64 -4.41 4.11
C TYR A 229 7.48 -5.32 5.31
N ASP A 230 7.13 -6.56 5.09
CA ASP A 230 7.03 -7.56 6.15
C ASP A 230 8.16 -8.58 6.11
N GLY A 231 8.42 -9.18 7.26
CA GLY A 231 9.43 -10.21 7.38
C GLY A 231 9.51 -10.86 8.75
N GLU A 232 10.09 -12.06 8.77
CA GLU A 232 10.45 -12.75 10.02
C GLU A 232 11.74 -12.17 10.59
N GLY A 233 11.65 -11.34 11.62
CA GLY A 233 12.81 -10.82 12.35
C GLY A 233 13.21 -11.70 13.54
N THR A 234 14.46 -11.59 13.96
CA THR A 234 14.97 -12.32 15.16
C THR A 234 14.44 -11.75 16.48
N SER A 235 13.79 -10.58 16.45
CA SER A 235 13.27 -9.85 17.62
C SER A 235 11.92 -9.20 17.30
N GLY A 236 11.06 -9.92 16.57
CA GLY A 236 9.70 -9.49 16.24
C GLY A 236 8.69 -9.74 17.35
N TYR A 237 7.45 -9.35 17.07
CA TYR A 237 6.29 -9.57 17.94
C TYR A 237 5.55 -10.86 17.60
N GLY A 238 5.47 -11.20 16.31
CA GLY A 238 4.76 -12.36 15.78
C GLY A 238 5.56 -13.16 14.74
N ASP A 239 4.83 -13.81 13.83
CA ASP A 239 5.44 -14.60 12.76
C ASP A 239 6.08 -13.67 11.71
N ASN A 240 5.28 -12.76 11.13
CA ASN A 240 5.75 -11.68 10.27
C ASN A 240 5.37 -10.33 10.86
N ASP A 241 6.33 -9.45 10.98
CA ASP A 241 6.17 -8.07 11.42
C ASP A 241 6.37 -7.10 10.27
N LEU A 242 5.81 -5.90 10.39
CA LEU A 242 6.10 -4.80 9.48
C LEU A 242 7.34 -4.02 9.93
N TYR A 243 8.18 -3.72 8.94
CA TYR A 243 9.42 -2.96 9.07
C TYR A 243 9.40 -1.76 8.13
N ILE A 244 10.17 -0.72 8.49
CA ILE A 244 10.42 0.45 7.64
C ILE A 244 11.92 0.71 7.51
N SER A 245 12.35 1.17 6.33
CA SER A 245 13.69 1.69 6.08
C SER A 245 13.57 3.01 5.32
N PHE A 246 14.47 3.96 5.62
CA PHE A 246 14.49 5.28 5.02
C PHE A 246 15.63 5.41 4.02
N ASN A 247 15.36 6.09 2.92
CA ASN A 247 16.38 6.45 1.92
C ASN A 247 17.02 7.79 2.28
N LYS A 248 18.27 7.77 2.69
CA LYS A 248 19.05 8.97 2.96
C LYS A 248 20.06 9.19 1.82
N ASN A 249 19.70 10.04 0.85
CA ASN A 249 20.53 10.37 -0.31
C ASN A 249 21.00 9.15 -1.14
N GLY A 250 20.11 8.20 -1.39
CA GLY A 250 20.39 6.99 -2.17
C GLY A 250 20.95 5.82 -1.36
N THR A 251 21.07 5.96 -0.04
CA THR A 251 21.48 4.90 0.88
C THR A 251 20.30 4.57 1.82
N TRP A 252 19.92 3.31 1.86
CA TRP A 252 18.87 2.83 2.75
C TRP A 252 19.42 2.66 4.17
N THR A 253 18.63 3.02 5.16
CA THR A 253 18.92 2.70 6.58
C THR A 253 18.65 1.25 6.86
N GLU A 254 19.19 0.73 7.95
CA GLU A 254 18.75 -0.56 8.48
C GLU A 254 17.24 -0.54 8.79
N ALA A 255 16.64 -1.74 8.71
CA ALA A 255 15.24 -1.96 8.97
C ALA A 255 14.87 -1.67 10.43
N LEU A 256 13.79 -0.95 10.64
CA LEU A 256 13.21 -0.67 11.95
C LEU A 256 11.84 -1.33 12.04
N ASN A 257 11.62 -2.10 13.07
CA ASN A 257 10.30 -2.66 13.38
C ASN A 257 9.31 -1.53 13.69
N LEU A 258 8.09 -1.59 13.16
CA LEU A 258 7.07 -0.55 13.35
C LEU A 258 6.48 -0.48 14.78
N GLY A 259 6.85 -1.41 15.65
CA GLY A 259 6.45 -1.40 17.05
C GLY A 259 5.08 -2.00 17.34
N PRO A 260 4.70 -2.06 18.63
CA PRO A 260 3.52 -2.80 19.08
C PRO A 260 2.17 -2.16 18.74
N GLU A 261 2.14 -0.92 18.28
CA GLU A 261 0.94 -0.27 17.76
C GLU A 261 0.52 -0.87 16.41
N VAL A 262 1.51 -1.42 15.66
CA VAL A 262 1.32 -2.05 14.35
C VAL A 262 1.50 -3.56 14.44
N ASN A 263 2.56 -4.04 15.08
CA ASN A 263 2.93 -5.46 15.11
C ASN A 263 2.39 -6.15 16.36
N THR A 264 1.87 -7.36 16.21
CA THR A 264 1.28 -8.15 17.29
C THR A 264 1.85 -9.59 17.29
N ASP A 265 1.26 -10.46 18.06
CA ASP A 265 1.59 -11.91 18.04
C ASP A 265 1.00 -12.66 16.84
N GLN A 266 0.37 -11.94 15.89
CA GLN A 266 -0.15 -12.48 14.65
C GLN A 266 0.80 -12.18 13.50
N THR A 267 0.35 -12.46 12.27
CA THR A 267 1.05 -12.07 11.05
C THR A 267 0.56 -10.70 10.59
N GLU A 268 1.45 -9.74 10.44
CA GLU A 268 1.23 -8.48 9.75
C GLU A 268 1.95 -8.48 8.40
N MET A 269 1.20 -8.22 7.31
CA MET A 269 1.77 -8.25 5.95
C MET A 269 1.08 -7.32 4.98
N CYS A 270 1.63 -7.22 3.77
CA CYS A 270 1.06 -6.47 2.65
C CYS A 270 0.76 -5.00 2.98
N PRO A 271 1.76 -4.22 3.46
CA PRO A 271 1.57 -2.82 3.82
C PRO A 271 1.28 -1.95 2.60
N SER A 272 0.41 -0.96 2.75
CA SER A 272 0.25 0.14 1.78
C SER A 272 -0.08 1.44 2.51
N VAL A 273 0.25 2.58 1.92
CA VAL A 273 -0.07 3.89 2.50
C VAL A 273 -1.07 4.60 1.62
N SER A 274 -2.06 5.26 2.23
CA SER A 274 -3.02 6.07 1.49
C SER A 274 -2.31 7.13 0.63
N PRO A 275 -2.86 7.50 -0.55
CA PRO A 275 -2.26 8.50 -1.43
C PRO A 275 -1.96 9.86 -0.77
N ASP A 276 -2.75 10.26 0.24
CA ASP A 276 -2.54 11.48 1.03
C ASP A 276 -1.48 11.31 2.14
N GLY A 277 -0.88 10.12 2.28
CA GLY A 277 0.17 9.82 3.26
C GLY A 277 -0.28 9.70 4.70
N LYS A 278 -1.60 9.69 4.96
CA LYS A 278 -2.11 9.75 6.34
C LYS A 278 -2.24 8.39 7.01
N TYR A 279 -2.59 7.35 6.27
CA TYR A 279 -2.93 6.06 6.83
C TYR A 279 -2.06 4.94 6.27
N LEU A 280 -1.55 4.11 7.16
CA LEU A 280 -0.96 2.81 6.83
C LEU A 280 -2.07 1.77 6.87
N PHE A 281 -2.19 0.98 5.82
CA PHE A 281 -3.02 -0.21 5.72
C PHE A 281 -2.16 -1.44 5.69
N PHE A 282 -2.63 -2.52 6.28
CA PHE A 282 -1.96 -3.81 6.28
C PHE A 282 -2.93 -4.93 6.62
N HIS A 283 -2.60 -6.14 6.22
CA HIS A 283 -3.29 -7.33 6.69
C HIS A 283 -2.82 -7.69 8.10
N ARG A 284 -3.73 -8.15 8.96
CA ARG A 284 -3.42 -8.81 10.22
C ARG A 284 -4.32 -10.03 10.39
N GLY A 285 -3.72 -11.19 10.70
CA GLY A 285 -4.45 -12.42 10.97
C GLY A 285 -3.59 -13.66 10.87
N GLY A 286 -4.25 -14.82 10.79
CA GLY A 286 -3.63 -16.11 10.54
C GLY A 286 -3.60 -16.49 9.05
N GLU A 287 -3.18 -17.73 8.74
CA GLU A 287 -3.04 -18.21 7.36
C GLU A 287 -4.36 -18.29 6.57
N ASP A 288 -5.47 -18.51 7.24
CA ASP A 288 -6.79 -18.76 6.60
C ASP A 288 -7.82 -17.68 6.86
N ASN A 289 -7.53 -16.76 7.76
CA ASN A 289 -8.42 -15.64 8.10
C ASN A 289 -7.61 -14.42 8.50
N GLY A 290 -8.17 -13.27 8.30
CA GLY A 290 -7.59 -12.01 8.71
C GLY A 290 -8.16 -10.87 7.90
N ASP A 291 -8.02 -9.71 8.46
CA ASP A 291 -8.66 -8.49 8.02
C ASP A 291 -7.64 -7.47 7.53
N ILE A 292 -8.10 -6.48 6.78
CA ILE A 292 -7.33 -5.26 6.50
C ILE A 292 -7.49 -4.32 7.70
N TYR A 293 -6.37 -3.99 8.31
CA TYR A 293 -6.27 -2.99 9.37
C TYR A 293 -5.74 -1.67 8.83
N TRP A 294 -6.01 -0.59 9.54
CA TRP A 294 -5.45 0.74 9.26
C TRP A 294 -5.12 1.51 10.52
N ILE A 295 -4.15 2.42 10.42
CA ILE A 295 -3.68 3.27 11.54
C ILE A 295 -3.20 4.63 11.00
N ASP A 296 -3.20 5.68 11.82
CA ASP A 296 -2.59 6.98 11.45
C ASP A 296 -1.06 6.83 11.30
N PHE A 297 -0.60 6.82 10.07
CA PHE A 297 0.80 6.55 9.76
C PHE A 297 1.72 7.73 10.08
N ARG A 298 1.20 8.94 10.10
CA ARG A 298 2.00 10.14 10.37
C ARG A 298 2.65 10.09 11.75
N LEU A 299 1.89 9.65 12.77
CA LEU A 299 2.39 9.53 14.15
C LEU A 299 3.45 8.44 14.28
N ILE A 300 3.24 7.29 13.61
CA ILE A 300 4.22 6.19 13.61
C ILE A 300 5.51 6.62 12.92
N LYS A 301 5.41 7.23 11.75
CA LYS A 301 6.57 7.69 10.99
C LYS A 301 7.36 8.74 11.77
N GLU A 302 6.70 9.74 12.35
CA GLU A 302 7.35 10.77 13.17
C GLU A 302 8.05 10.17 14.40
N HIS A 303 7.41 9.22 15.09
CA HIS A 303 8.01 8.55 16.25
C HIS A 303 9.29 7.79 15.86
N ILE A 304 9.26 7.04 14.78
CA ILE A 304 10.41 6.27 14.29
C ILE A 304 11.52 7.18 13.76
N GLU A 305 11.21 8.26 13.05
CA GLU A 305 12.20 9.24 12.58
C GLU A 305 12.91 9.91 13.74
N ASN A 306 12.21 10.21 14.84
CA ASN A 306 12.79 10.79 16.04
C ASN A 306 13.75 9.82 16.78
N ILE A 307 13.43 8.54 16.82
CA ILE A 307 14.32 7.49 17.38
C ILE A 307 15.62 7.41 16.58
N ASN A 308 15.52 7.47 15.25
CA ASN A 308 16.67 7.37 14.33
C ASN A 308 17.55 8.62 14.30
N SER A 309 17.10 9.75 14.82
CA SER A 309 17.81 11.02 14.79
C SER A 309 18.68 11.25 16.05
N ASN A 310 18.51 10.42 17.08
CA ASN A 310 19.25 10.43 18.33
C ASN A 310 20.32 9.34 18.38
#